data_946a3fec72e6bfe0736b02131fef85a8
#
_entry.id   946a3fec72e6bfe0736b02131fef85a8
#
_cell.length_a   1.000
_cell.length_b   1.000
_cell.length_c   1.000
_cell.angle_alpha   90.00
_cell.angle_beta   90.00
_cell.angle_gamma   90.00
#
_symmetry.space_group_name_H-M   'P 1'
#
loop_
_entity.id
_entity.type
_entity.pdbx_description
1 polymer ?
#
loop_
_entity_poly.entity_id
_entity_poly.type
_entity_poly.pdbx_seq_one_letter_code
_entity_poly.pdbx_strand_id
1 'polypeptide(L)'
;MCPRKGIKTGTQTFCSIPFALAAGLLVTAAVGLRPGLNALADYYGKEPIDLRRSLDQFDPSRLPSFHQGWTFKFHSASERDVGTAEYAHVSFTNQDKTREPKRAELFVTYYNNPQDKVPHTPDVCSRQSGAVVEQMYVMPIKSLQEDSKHPPIEARCIMLREKEYKMVDVYLFCVEGKFRYSRNQVRWVLGIPGNQYSYFSKIEAAAVYPLNGDPAVALETCKTILREALPILLSEFLPTKEQLRRR
;
A
#
# COMPACT_ATOMS: atom_id res chain seq x y z
N MET A 1 -19.01 -34.64 78.17
CA MET A 1 -20.14 -34.47 77.22
C MET A 1 -20.09 -33.06 76.69
N CYS A 2 -19.58 -32.87 75.46
CA CYS A 2 -19.51 -31.57 74.80
C CYS A 2 -20.65 -31.47 73.78
N PRO A 3 -21.41 -30.38 73.71
CA PRO A 3 -22.45 -30.22 72.70
C PRO A 3 -21.85 -29.81 71.37
N ARG A 4 -22.17 -30.57 70.31
CA ARG A 4 -21.90 -30.24 68.89
C ARG A 4 -22.65 -28.98 68.46
N LYS A 5 -21.94 -27.90 68.17
CA LYS A 5 -22.51 -26.73 67.48
C LYS A 5 -22.85 -27.13 66.07
N GLY A 6 -24.13 -27.08 65.68
CA GLY A 6 -24.60 -27.28 64.34
C GLY A 6 -24.14 -26.11 63.42
N ILE A 7 -23.48 -26.47 62.35
CA ILE A 7 -23.13 -25.52 61.29
C ILE A 7 -24.41 -25.23 60.50
N LYS A 8 -24.94 -24.01 60.67
CA LYS A 8 -26.02 -23.52 59.80
C LYS A 8 -25.42 -23.17 58.46
N THR A 9 -25.61 -24.02 57.46
CA THR A 9 -25.36 -23.72 56.07
C THR A 9 -26.39 -22.69 55.59
N GLY A 10 -26.05 -21.43 55.74
CA GLY A 10 -26.84 -20.34 55.15
C GLY A 10 -26.67 -20.38 53.62
N THR A 11 -27.68 -20.86 52.93
CA THR A 11 -27.89 -20.59 51.47
C THR A 11 -28.03 -19.09 51.32
N GLN A 12 -26.92 -18.39 51.08
CA GLN A 12 -26.98 -16.99 50.64
C GLN A 12 -27.62 -16.98 49.26
N THR A 13 -28.85 -16.53 49.19
CA THR A 13 -29.55 -16.23 47.95
C THR A 13 -28.78 -15.10 47.25
N PHE A 14 -28.10 -15.43 46.15
CA PHE A 14 -27.38 -14.49 45.29
C PHE A 14 -28.31 -13.57 44.46
N CYS A 15 -29.46 -13.18 44.99
CA CYS A 15 -30.37 -12.23 44.38
C CYS A 15 -30.38 -10.90 45.13
N SER A 16 -29.22 -10.24 45.20
CA SER A 16 -29.23 -8.82 45.54
C SER A 16 -29.60 -7.97 44.31
N ILE A 17 -30.35 -6.91 44.52
CA ILE A 17 -30.73 -5.97 43.42
C ILE A 17 -29.51 -5.56 42.59
N PRO A 18 -28.32 -5.24 43.16
CA PRO A 18 -27.12 -4.94 42.39
C PRO A 18 -26.65 -6.10 41.48
N PHE A 19 -26.75 -7.34 41.96
CA PHE A 19 -26.40 -8.52 41.16
C PHE A 19 -27.36 -8.71 39.97
N ALA A 20 -28.68 -8.57 40.20
CA ALA A 20 -29.67 -8.68 39.15
C ALA A 20 -29.50 -7.59 38.10
N LEU A 21 -29.18 -6.36 38.50
CA LEU A 21 -28.86 -5.26 37.58
C LEU A 21 -27.59 -5.52 36.80
N ALA A 22 -26.51 -5.97 37.41
CA ALA A 22 -25.26 -6.31 36.76
C ALA A 22 -25.45 -7.48 35.76
N ALA A 23 -26.15 -8.53 36.18
CA ALA A 23 -26.45 -9.67 35.32
C ALA A 23 -27.33 -9.27 34.14
N GLY A 24 -28.34 -8.43 34.37
CA GLY A 24 -29.19 -7.88 33.29
C GLY A 24 -28.39 -7.05 32.29
N LEU A 25 -27.51 -6.18 32.75
CA LEU A 25 -26.62 -5.40 31.90
C LEU A 25 -25.68 -6.30 31.05
N LEU A 26 -25.09 -7.31 31.68
CA LEU A 26 -24.22 -8.25 30.97
C LEU A 26 -24.97 -9.06 29.90
N VAL A 27 -26.16 -9.54 30.23
CA VAL A 27 -27.03 -10.26 29.26
C VAL A 27 -27.42 -9.33 28.11
N THR A 28 -27.83 -8.10 28.39
CA THR A 28 -28.20 -7.12 27.36
C THR A 28 -27.01 -6.78 26.48
N ALA A 29 -25.83 -6.58 27.10
CA ALA A 29 -24.58 -6.37 26.35
C ALA A 29 -24.21 -7.58 25.49
N ALA A 30 -24.30 -8.80 26.03
CA ALA A 30 -23.99 -10.03 25.30
C ALA A 30 -24.95 -10.28 24.12
N VAL A 31 -26.24 -10.02 24.30
CA VAL A 31 -27.26 -10.17 23.25
C VAL A 31 -27.12 -9.06 22.19
N GLY A 32 -26.83 -7.83 22.60
CA GLY A 32 -26.66 -6.69 21.70
C GLY A 32 -25.31 -6.64 20.99
N LEU A 33 -24.29 -7.29 21.56
CA LEU A 33 -22.92 -7.21 21.02
C LEU A 33 -22.82 -7.80 19.61
N ARG A 34 -23.42 -8.94 19.36
CA ARG A 34 -23.32 -9.63 18.07
C ARG A 34 -24.03 -8.87 16.93
N PRO A 35 -25.29 -8.43 17.05
CA PRO A 35 -25.92 -7.58 16.04
C PRO A 35 -25.22 -6.21 15.92
N GLY A 36 -24.72 -5.63 17.00
CA GLY A 36 -23.93 -4.40 16.95
C GLY A 36 -22.62 -4.56 16.19
N LEU A 37 -21.89 -5.66 16.42
CA LEU A 37 -20.67 -5.98 15.68
C LEU A 37 -20.96 -6.28 14.20
N ASN A 38 -22.05 -6.96 13.89
CA ASN A 38 -22.45 -7.21 12.50
C ASN A 38 -22.79 -5.89 11.79
N ALA A 39 -23.58 -5.02 12.42
CA ALA A 39 -23.89 -3.70 11.85
C ALA A 39 -22.65 -2.83 11.66
N LEU A 40 -21.67 -2.91 12.56
CA LEU A 40 -20.37 -2.27 12.42
C LEU A 40 -19.55 -2.92 11.28
N ALA A 41 -19.56 -4.24 11.18
CA ALA A 41 -18.88 -4.95 10.11
C ALA A 41 -19.46 -4.58 8.73
N ASP A 42 -20.79 -4.48 8.62
CA ASP A 42 -21.47 -4.04 7.40
C ASP A 42 -21.16 -2.58 7.07
N TYR A 43 -21.11 -1.71 8.07
CA TYR A 43 -20.80 -0.29 7.90
C TYR A 43 -19.33 -0.03 7.53
N TYR A 44 -18.40 -0.81 8.09
CA TYR A 44 -16.96 -0.73 7.81
C TYR A 44 -16.52 -1.76 6.77
N GLY A 45 -17.40 -2.70 6.40
CA GLY A 45 -17.13 -3.71 5.39
C GLY A 45 -16.76 -3.07 4.07
N LYS A 46 -15.69 -3.56 3.47
CA LYS A 46 -15.21 -3.08 2.19
C LYS A 46 -15.10 -4.24 1.23
N GLU A 47 -15.55 -4.01 0.02
CA GLU A 47 -15.46 -5.00 -1.04
C GLU A 47 -14.10 -4.91 -1.75
N PRO A 48 -13.50 -6.05 -2.10
CA PRO A 48 -12.37 -6.07 -3.00
C PRO A 48 -12.82 -5.63 -4.39
N ILE A 49 -11.93 -4.97 -5.12
CA ILE A 49 -12.12 -4.69 -6.54
C ILE A 49 -10.91 -5.20 -7.31
N ASP A 50 -11.17 -5.98 -8.35
CA ASP A 50 -10.09 -6.58 -9.14
C ASP A 50 -9.51 -5.58 -10.14
N LEU A 51 -8.25 -5.83 -10.51
CA LEU A 51 -7.62 -5.19 -11.65
C LEU A 51 -8.44 -5.45 -12.92
N ARG A 52 -8.40 -4.52 -13.86
CA ARG A 52 -8.98 -4.75 -15.19
C ARG A 52 -8.16 -5.75 -16.01
N ARG A 53 -6.87 -5.82 -15.71
CA ARG A 53 -5.90 -6.71 -16.34
C ARG A 53 -4.81 -7.00 -15.32
N SER A 54 -4.35 -8.26 -15.24
CA SER A 54 -3.29 -8.64 -14.31
C SER A 54 -1.97 -7.90 -14.64
N LEU A 55 -1.28 -7.44 -13.61
CA LEU A 55 -0.01 -6.69 -13.73
C LEU A 55 1.12 -7.52 -14.35
N ASP A 56 1.04 -8.84 -14.33
CA ASP A 56 2.01 -9.71 -14.99
C ASP A 56 2.01 -9.57 -16.54
N GLN A 57 0.94 -8.98 -17.09
CA GLN A 57 0.80 -8.69 -18.52
C GLN A 57 1.32 -7.30 -18.90
N PHE A 58 1.97 -6.59 -17.97
CA PHE A 58 2.56 -5.30 -18.30
C PHE A 58 3.73 -5.48 -19.27
N ASP A 59 3.61 -4.87 -20.44
CA ASP A 59 4.63 -4.93 -21.49
C ASP A 59 5.59 -3.74 -21.38
N PRO A 60 6.85 -3.95 -20.95
CA PRO A 60 7.84 -2.88 -20.81
C PRO A 60 8.25 -2.24 -22.12
N SER A 61 8.05 -2.90 -23.28
CA SER A 61 8.36 -2.34 -24.60
C SER A 61 7.49 -1.13 -24.96
N ARG A 62 6.41 -0.91 -24.23
CA ARG A 62 5.50 0.22 -24.39
C ARG A 62 5.99 1.52 -23.76
N LEU A 63 7.12 1.51 -23.08
CA LEU A 63 7.78 2.71 -22.58
C LEU A 63 8.80 3.19 -23.63
N PRO A 64 8.47 4.25 -24.41
CA PRO A 64 9.23 4.60 -25.61
C PRO A 64 10.66 5.11 -25.33
N SER A 65 10.90 5.61 -24.13
CA SER A 65 12.25 6.05 -23.72
C SER A 65 13.18 4.92 -23.31
N PHE A 66 12.67 3.67 -23.25
CA PHE A 66 13.42 2.51 -22.78
C PHE A 66 13.41 1.40 -23.82
N HIS A 67 14.58 1.09 -24.39
CA HIS A 67 14.70 0.13 -25.48
C HIS A 67 14.79 -1.34 -25.06
N GLN A 68 15.14 -1.60 -23.82
CA GLN A 68 15.21 -2.95 -23.25
C GLN A 68 14.64 -2.95 -21.85
N GLY A 69 13.57 -3.73 -21.67
CA GLY A 69 13.00 -4.01 -20.36
C GLY A 69 12.68 -5.49 -20.25
N TRP A 70 12.89 -6.06 -19.10
CA TRP A 70 12.46 -7.42 -18.79
C TRP A 70 11.77 -7.47 -17.44
N THR A 71 10.79 -8.34 -17.37
CA THR A 71 10.01 -8.57 -16.16
C THR A 71 10.69 -9.62 -15.27
N PHE A 72 10.62 -9.41 -13.97
CA PHE A 72 11.05 -10.36 -12.97
C PHE A 72 9.86 -10.93 -12.22
N LYS A 73 9.96 -12.22 -11.87
CA LYS A 73 9.08 -12.85 -10.89
C LYS A 73 9.87 -13.10 -9.62
N PHE A 74 9.28 -12.77 -8.49
CA PHE A 74 9.85 -13.09 -7.20
C PHE A 74 9.72 -14.59 -6.90
N HIS A 75 10.64 -15.12 -6.11
CA HIS A 75 10.41 -16.39 -5.45
C HIS A 75 9.29 -16.28 -4.41
N SER A 76 8.61 -17.38 -4.13
CA SER A 76 7.46 -17.43 -3.21
C SER A 76 7.72 -16.87 -1.81
N ALA A 77 8.96 -16.87 -1.33
CA ALA A 77 9.35 -16.22 -0.09
C ALA A 77 9.26 -14.68 -0.20
N SER A 78 9.82 -14.12 -1.26
CA SER A 78 9.80 -12.67 -1.51
C SER A 78 8.40 -12.15 -1.86
N GLU A 79 7.56 -12.95 -2.52
CA GLU A 79 6.15 -12.61 -2.75
C GLU A 79 5.38 -12.43 -1.43
N ARG A 80 5.67 -13.27 -0.43
CA ARG A 80 5.07 -13.12 0.91
C ARG A 80 5.47 -11.81 1.59
N ASP A 81 6.70 -11.36 1.38
CA ASP A 81 7.18 -10.10 1.93
C ASP A 81 6.55 -8.89 1.21
N VAL A 82 6.28 -9.01 -0.08
CA VAL A 82 5.52 -8.01 -0.87
C VAL A 82 4.07 -7.96 -0.43
N GLY A 83 3.49 -9.10 -0.02
CA GLY A 83 2.13 -9.20 0.52
C GLY A 83 1.03 -9.19 -0.53
N THR A 84 1.37 -9.36 -1.81
CA THR A 84 0.42 -9.54 -2.91
C THR A 84 1.04 -10.37 -4.03
N ALA A 85 0.21 -11.10 -4.76
CA ALA A 85 0.58 -11.82 -5.98
C ALA A 85 0.41 -10.97 -7.25
N GLU A 86 -0.31 -9.84 -7.15
CA GLU A 86 -0.55 -8.91 -8.26
C GLU A 86 0.52 -7.82 -8.27
N TYR A 87 1.57 -8.04 -9.05
CA TYR A 87 2.67 -7.08 -9.23
C TYR A 87 3.27 -7.13 -10.64
N ALA A 88 3.88 -6.01 -11.05
CA ALA A 88 4.82 -5.93 -12.16
C ALA A 88 6.16 -5.43 -11.63
N HIS A 89 7.23 -6.18 -11.88
CA HIS A 89 8.60 -5.76 -11.60
C HIS A 89 9.38 -5.78 -12.89
N VAL A 90 9.73 -4.61 -13.37
CA VAL A 90 10.41 -4.40 -14.66
C VAL A 90 11.73 -3.72 -14.41
N SER A 91 12.81 -4.26 -14.98
CA SER A 91 14.12 -3.64 -14.96
C SER A 91 14.51 -3.18 -16.37
N PHE A 92 15.05 -1.99 -16.44
CA PHE A 92 15.56 -1.37 -17.64
C PHE A 92 17.08 -1.21 -17.52
N THR A 93 17.79 -1.51 -18.60
CA THR A 93 19.21 -1.21 -18.68
C THR A 93 19.46 -0.22 -19.81
N ASN A 94 20.39 0.69 -19.58
CA ASN A 94 20.85 1.54 -20.66
C ASN A 94 21.71 0.71 -21.62
N GLN A 95 21.40 0.73 -22.91
CA GLN A 95 22.20 0.05 -23.94
C GLN A 95 23.62 0.61 -24.01
N ASP A 96 23.76 1.92 -23.82
CA ASP A 96 25.06 2.57 -23.71
C ASP A 96 25.57 2.41 -22.27
N LYS A 97 26.46 1.43 -22.08
CA LYS A 97 27.08 1.14 -20.77
C LYS A 97 27.89 2.31 -20.20
N THR A 98 28.14 3.34 -21.00
CA THR A 98 28.83 4.57 -20.57
C THR A 98 27.87 5.60 -20.02
N ARG A 99 26.57 5.48 -20.30
CA ARG A 99 25.53 6.38 -19.80
C ARG A 99 24.92 5.88 -18.48
N GLU A 100 24.64 6.81 -17.64
CA GLU A 100 23.92 6.56 -16.40
C GLU A 100 22.45 6.97 -16.51
N PRO A 101 21.56 6.37 -15.71
CA PRO A 101 21.76 5.26 -14.79
C PRO A 101 21.96 3.93 -15.53
N LYS A 102 22.84 3.08 -15.01
CA LYS A 102 23.09 1.75 -15.60
C LYS A 102 21.90 0.80 -15.45
N ARG A 103 21.11 1.00 -14.43
CA ARG A 103 19.92 0.21 -14.11
C ARG A 103 18.84 1.11 -13.57
N ALA A 104 17.64 0.93 -14.07
CA ALA A 104 16.44 1.54 -13.56
C ALA A 104 15.33 0.48 -13.47
N GLU A 105 14.36 0.68 -12.58
CA GLU A 105 13.31 -0.27 -12.32
C GLU A 105 11.96 0.43 -12.20
N LEU A 106 10.91 -0.26 -12.64
CA LEU A 106 9.53 0.03 -12.32
C LEU A 106 8.97 -1.11 -11.50
N PHE A 107 8.46 -0.80 -10.31
CA PHE A 107 7.80 -1.77 -9.46
C PHE A 107 6.39 -1.31 -9.13
N VAL A 108 5.40 -2.10 -9.55
CA VAL A 108 3.98 -1.83 -9.33
C VAL A 108 3.39 -2.99 -8.56
N THR A 109 2.68 -2.70 -7.48
CA THR A 109 1.95 -3.70 -6.69
C THR A 109 0.50 -3.28 -6.54
N TYR A 110 -0.40 -4.24 -6.45
CA TYR A 110 -1.82 -4.02 -6.26
C TYR A 110 -2.36 -4.83 -5.09
N TYR A 111 -3.17 -4.19 -4.27
CA TYR A 111 -3.76 -4.75 -3.06
C TYR A 111 -5.26 -4.47 -3.09
N ASN A 112 -6.08 -5.51 -2.99
CA ASN A 112 -7.54 -5.40 -3.01
C ASN A 112 -8.22 -6.11 -1.82
N ASN A 113 -7.45 -6.68 -0.90
CA ASN A 113 -8.01 -7.30 0.29
C ASN A 113 -8.19 -6.24 1.38
N PRO A 114 -9.38 -6.13 2.01
CA PRO A 114 -9.61 -5.23 3.14
C PRO A 114 -8.66 -5.42 4.33
N GLN A 115 -8.05 -6.61 4.45
CA GLN A 115 -7.06 -6.92 5.49
C GLN A 115 -5.62 -6.61 5.08
N ASP A 116 -5.39 -6.20 3.83
CA ASP A 116 -4.06 -5.92 3.34
C ASP A 116 -3.41 -4.76 4.12
N LYS A 117 -2.20 -5.01 4.56
CA LYS A 117 -1.40 -3.98 5.21
C LYS A 117 -0.75 -3.13 4.13
N VAL A 118 -0.87 -1.81 4.25
CA VAL A 118 -0.10 -0.91 3.39
C VAL A 118 1.39 -1.23 3.54
N PRO A 119 2.08 -1.63 2.46
CA PRO A 119 3.45 -2.12 2.52
C PRO A 119 4.41 -1.06 3.05
N HIS A 120 5.59 -1.50 3.48
CA HIS A 120 6.65 -0.59 3.85
C HIS A 120 7.07 0.27 2.66
N THR A 121 7.43 1.51 2.96
CA THR A 121 8.00 2.43 1.96
C THR A 121 9.49 2.12 1.77
N PRO A 122 10.07 2.47 0.61
CA PRO A 122 11.47 2.15 0.30
C PRO A 122 12.47 2.61 1.37
N ASP A 123 12.24 3.76 2.00
CA ASP A 123 13.09 4.27 3.08
C ASP A 123 13.15 3.34 4.31
N VAL A 124 12.07 2.62 4.60
CA VAL A 124 12.04 1.64 5.69
C VAL A 124 12.80 0.38 5.29
N CYS A 125 12.51 -0.18 4.11
CA CYS A 125 13.17 -1.39 3.61
C CYS A 125 14.68 -1.17 3.43
N SER A 126 15.07 -0.05 2.82
CA SER A 126 16.47 0.27 2.55
C SER A 126 17.27 0.52 3.84
N ARG A 127 16.68 1.14 4.86
CA ARG A 127 17.36 1.27 6.18
C ARG A 127 17.57 -0.08 6.85
N GLN A 128 16.65 -1.02 6.69
CA GLN A 128 16.82 -2.37 7.24
C GLN A 128 17.94 -3.15 6.54
N SER A 129 18.21 -2.86 5.25
CA SER A 129 19.35 -3.42 4.51
C SER A 129 20.66 -2.66 4.73
N GLY A 130 20.66 -1.56 5.50
CA GLY A 130 21.85 -0.79 5.85
C GLY A 130 22.11 0.44 4.97
N ALA A 131 21.19 0.79 4.09
CA ALA A 131 21.28 2.02 3.30
C ALA A 131 21.07 3.28 4.15
N VAL A 132 21.74 4.36 3.77
CA VAL A 132 21.58 5.68 4.38
C VAL A 132 20.65 6.53 3.54
N VAL A 133 19.58 7.05 4.15
CA VAL A 133 18.72 8.04 3.51
C VAL A 133 19.43 9.41 3.54
N GLU A 134 19.87 9.88 2.39
CA GLU A 134 20.54 11.18 2.26
C GLU A 134 19.52 12.33 2.16
N GLN A 135 18.46 12.12 1.39
CA GLN A 135 17.39 13.12 1.19
C GLN A 135 16.03 12.42 1.02
N MET A 136 14.97 13.12 1.45
CA MET A 136 13.59 12.69 1.23
C MET A 136 12.68 13.91 1.13
N TYR A 137 11.93 14.03 0.02
CA TYR A 137 11.04 15.15 -0.23
C TYR A 137 9.86 14.76 -1.13
N VAL A 138 8.86 15.63 -1.20
CA VAL A 138 7.71 15.50 -2.11
C VAL A 138 7.97 16.33 -3.35
N MET A 139 7.66 15.77 -4.51
CA MET A 139 7.85 16.43 -5.78
C MET A 139 6.66 16.21 -6.72
N PRO A 140 6.38 17.15 -7.64
CA PRO A 140 5.38 16.92 -8.67
C PRO A 140 5.94 16.02 -9.78
N ILE A 141 5.11 15.10 -10.24
CA ILE A 141 5.30 14.38 -11.51
C ILE A 141 4.41 15.06 -12.54
N LYS A 142 5.01 15.61 -13.57
CA LYS A 142 4.27 16.16 -14.70
C LYS A 142 3.63 15.03 -15.48
N SER A 143 2.31 15.04 -15.60
CA SER A 143 1.59 14.09 -16.46
C SER A 143 1.83 14.41 -17.93
N LEU A 144 1.79 13.38 -18.80
CA LEU A 144 1.79 13.58 -20.26
C LEU A 144 0.55 14.33 -20.76
N GLN A 145 -0.52 14.34 -19.97
CA GLN A 145 -1.72 15.14 -20.19
C GLN A 145 -1.68 16.36 -19.24
N GLU A 146 -0.83 17.32 -19.54
CA GLU A 146 -0.92 18.64 -18.93
C GLU A 146 -2.19 19.35 -19.44
N ASP A 147 -3.33 18.93 -18.94
CA ASP A 147 -4.54 19.74 -18.99
C ASP A 147 -4.57 20.56 -17.71
N SER A 148 -4.70 21.88 -17.86
CA SER A 148 -4.75 22.87 -16.78
C SER A 148 -5.83 22.60 -15.70
N LYS A 149 -6.64 21.58 -15.90
CA LYS A 149 -7.72 21.12 -15.00
C LYS A 149 -7.29 20.09 -13.96
N HIS A 150 -6.12 19.46 -14.09
CA HIS A 150 -5.67 18.44 -13.15
C HIS A 150 -4.41 18.90 -12.42
N PRO A 151 -4.41 18.92 -11.08
CA PRO A 151 -3.20 19.25 -10.33
C PRO A 151 -2.10 18.22 -10.62
N PRO A 152 -0.83 18.60 -10.56
CA PRO A 152 0.27 17.67 -10.75
C PRO A 152 0.19 16.53 -9.74
N ILE A 153 0.59 15.34 -10.20
CA ILE A 153 0.65 14.15 -9.34
C ILE A 153 1.84 14.31 -8.40
N GLU A 154 1.58 14.30 -7.09
CA GLU A 154 2.66 14.35 -6.10
C GLU A 154 3.22 12.94 -5.84
N ALA A 155 4.53 12.84 -5.84
CA ALA A 155 5.28 11.62 -5.51
C ALA A 155 6.31 11.89 -4.42
N ARG A 156 6.70 10.86 -3.68
CA ARG A 156 7.79 10.92 -2.72
C ARG A 156 9.08 10.54 -3.44
N CYS A 157 10.10 11.37 -3.33
CA CYS A 157 11.45 11.08 -3.78
C CYS A 157 12.33 10.77 -2.57
N ILE A 158 13.14 9.73 -2.68
CA ILE A 158 14.12 9.34 -1.68
C ILE A 158 15.47 9.17 -2.39
N MET A 159 16.52 9.76 -1.81
CA MET A 159 17.88 9.53 -2.23
C MET A 159 18.57 8.66 -1.20
N LEU A 160 19.07 7.53 -1.65
CA LEU A 160 19.66 6.49 -0.81
C LEU A 160 21.13 6.32 -1.18
N ARG A 161 21.96 6.07 -0.16
CA ARG A 161 23.36 5.69 -0.34
C ARG A 161 23.61 4.31 0.25
N GLU A 162 24.07 3.44 -0.60
CA GLU A 162 24.63 2.13 -0.28
C GLU A 162 26.16 2.19 -0.22
N LYS A 163 26.81 1.06 0.07
CA LYS A 163 28.28 1.00 0.15
C LYS A 163 28.96 1.29 -1.19
N GLU A 164 28.43 0.80 -2.29
CA GLU A 164 29.05 0.80 -3.61
C GLU A 164 28.35 1.69 -4.63
N TYR A 165 27.11 2.12 -4.35
CA TYR A 165 26.29 2.91 -5.26
C TYR A 165 25.33 3.82 -4.51
N LYS A 166 24.70 4.71 -5.24
CA LYS A 166 23.54 5.49 -4.80
C LYS A 166 22.32 5.13 -5.62
N MET A 167 21.15 5.44 -5.08
CA MET A 167 19.87 5.19 -5.73
C MET A 167 18.93 6.37 -5.50
N VAL A 168 18.22 6.76 -6.55
CA VAL A 168 17.02 7.57 -6.45
C VAL A 168 15.82 6.65 -6.56
N ASP A 169 14.89 6.79 -5.64
CA ASP A 169 13.63 6.06 -5.60
C ASP A 169 12.48 7.06 -5.55
N VAL A 170 11.55 6.96 -6.49
CA VAL A 170 10.38 7.83 -6.58
C VAL A 170 9.14 6.96 -6.55
N TYR A 171 8.31 7.14 -5.52
CA TYR A 171 7.10 6.34 -5.38
C TYR A 171 5.86 7.17 -5.08
N LEU A 172 4.73 6.60 -5.44
CA LEU A 172 3.41 7.10 -5.13
C LEU A 172 2.43 5.93 -4.96
N PHE A 173 1.30 6.24 -4.38
CA PHE A 173 0.18 5.30 -4.25
C PHE A 173 -1.00 5.81 -5.08
N CYS A 174 -1.71 4.89 -5.71
CA CYS A 174 -3.04 5.14 -6.26
C CYS A 174 -4.06 4.43 -5.36
N VAL A 175 -4.91 5.19 -4.69
CA VAL A 175 -5.97 4.69 -3.81
C VAL A 175 -7.29 5.31 -4.21
N GLU A 176 -8.28 4.48 -4.53
CA GLU A 176 -9.59 4.93 -5.01
C GLU A 176 -9.52 5.92 -6.19
N GLY A 177 -8.61 5.67 -7.12
CA GLY A 177 -8.38 6.53 -8.28
C GLY A 177 -7.77 7.90 -7.98
N LYS A 178 -7.22 8.09 -6.76
CA LYS A 178 -6.52 9.31 -6.36
C LYS A 178 -5.08 9.00 -5.98
N PHE A 179 -4.17 9.90 -6.35
CA PHE A 179 -2.77 9.74 -6.00
C PHE A 179 -2.45 10.25 -4.60
N ARG A 180 -1.54 9.55 -3.93
CA ARG A 180 -1.03 9.84 -2.58
C ARG A 180 0.46 9.55 -2.53
N TYR A 181 1.23 10.28 -1.73
CA TYR A 181 2.68 10.11 -1.59
C TYR A 181 3.10 9.50 -0.24
N SER A 182 2.14 9.12 0.61
CA SER A 182 2.48 8.55 1.91
C SER A 182 1.53 7.43 2.35
N ARG A 183 2.07 6.45 3.11
CA ARG A 183 1.29 5.38 3.73
C ARG A 183 0.15 5.89 4.61
N ASN A 184 0.40 6.98 5.35
CA ASN A 184 -0.61 7.52 6.25
C ASN A 184 -1.81 8.07 5.48
N GLN A 185 -1.57 8.72 4.34
CA GLN A 185 -2.66 9.18 3.47
C GLN A 185 -3.47 8.00 2.90
N VAL A 186 -2.80 6.90 2.51
CA VAL A 186 -3.49 5.68 2.06
C VAL A 186 -4.33 5.09 3.19
N ARG A 187 -3.74 4.91 4.38
CA ARG A 187 -4.45 4.39 5.56
C ARG A 187 -5.64 5.25 5.95
N TRP A 188 -5.49 6.56 5.86
CA TRP A 188 -6.58 7.49 6.15
C TRP A 188 -7.73 7.32 5.17
N VAL A 189 -7.46 7.24 3.85
CA VAL A 189 -8.49 7.01 2.84
C VAL A 189 -9.16 5.65 3.04
N LEU A 190 -8.37 4.59 3.26
CA LEU A 190 -8.90 3.25 3.52
C LEU A 190 -9.70 3.17 4.83
N GLY A 191 -9.41 4.02 5.81
CA GLY A 191 -10.09 4.09 7.09
C GLY A 191 -11.39 4.91 7.08
N ILE A 192 -11.74 5.62 6.00
CA ILE A 192 -12.96 6.42 5.93
C ILE A 192 -14.18 5.48 5.94
N PRO A 193 -15.10 5.62 6.91
CA PRO A 193 -16.36 4.89 6.90
C PRO A 193 -17.18 5.24 5.66
N GLY A 194 -17.89 4.25 5.11
CA GLY A 194 -18.74 4.45 3.93
C GLY A 194 -18.00 4.38 2.58
N ASN A 195 -16.69 4.26 2.55
CA ASN A 195 -15.99 3.85 1.35
C ASN A 195 -16.29 2.38 1.06
N GLN A 196 -16.97 2.10 -0.04
CA GLN A 196 -17.43 0.75 -0.40
C GLN A 196 -16.28 -0.19 -0.76
N TYR A 197 -15.17 0.33 -1.28
CA TYR A 197 -14.07 -0.48 -1.77
C TYR A 197 -12.80 -0.32 -0.96
N SER A 198 -11.99 -1.40 -0.92
CA SER A 198 -10.65 -1.36 -0.37
C SER A 198 -9.66 -1.80 -1.43
N TYR A 199 -8.97 -0.85 -2.05
CA TYR A 199 -7.87 -1.16 -2.93
C TYR A 199 -6.87 -0.03 -2.97
N PHE A 200 -5.64 -0.38 -3.22
CA PHE A 200 -4.58 0.58 -3.54
C PHE A 200 -3.50 -0.09 -4.37
N SER A 201 -2.78 0.72 -5.12
CA SER A 201 -1.57 0.32 -5.84
C SER A 201 -0.41 1.16 -5.34
N LYS A 202 0.76 0.57 -5.13
CA LYS A 202 2.03 1.27 -4.96
C LYS A 202 2.76 1.23 -6.29
N ILE A 203 3.19 2.38 -6.78
CA ILE A 203 3.91 2.54 -8.04
C ILE A 203 5.23 3.20 -7.70
N GLU A 204 6.33 2.57 -8.05
CA GLU A 204 7.68 2.92 -7.66
C GLU A 204 8.61 2.86 -8.87
N ALA A 205 9.42 3.88 -9.06
CA ALA A 205 10.51 3.89 -10.03
C ALA A 205 11.83 4.15 -9.30
N ALA A 206 12.80 3.28 -9.50
CA ALA A 206 14.13 3.39 -8.90
C ALA A 206 15.21 3.44 -9.98
N ALA A 207 16.26 4.20 -9.73
CA ALA A 207 17.42 4.29 -10.62
C ALA A 207 18.71 4.31 -9.82
N VAL A 208 19.62 3.40 -10.18
CA VAL A 208 20.91 3.22 -9.52
C VAL A 208 21.99 4.01 -10.25
N TYR A 209 22.82 4.73 -9.51
CA TYR A 209 23.93 5.52 -10.05
C TYR A 209 25.18 5.40 -9.18
N PRO A 210 26.39 5.68 -9.70
CA PRO A 210 27.63 5.59 -8.93
C PRO A 210 27.68 6.58 -7.78
N LEU A 211 28.55 6.33 -6.81
CA LEU A 211 28.76 7.21 -5.64
C LEU A 211 29.06 8.67 -6.03
N ASN A 212 29.80 8.87 -7.14
CA ASN A 212 30.20 10.18 -7.67
C ASN A 212 29.30 10.64 -8.85
N GLY A 213 28.22 9.90 -9.15
CA GLY A 213 27.31 10.23 -10.25
C GLY A 213 26.37 11.38 -9.89
N ASP A 214 25.74 11.94 -10.93
CA ASP A 214 24.76 13.00 -10.78
C ASP A 214 23.37 12.43 -10.44
N PRO A 215 22.82 12.73 -9.26
CA PRO A 215 21.48 12.28 -8.89
C PRO A 215 20.38 12.85 -9.81
N ALA A 216 20.61 13.98 -10.50
CA ALA A 216 19.62 14.60 -11.37
C ALA A 216 19.30 13.69 -12.58
N VAL A 217 20.28 12.96 -13.12
CA VAL A 217 20.07 12.02 -14.22
C VAL A 217 19.22 10.82 -13.78
N ALA A 218 19.53 10.26 -12.60
CA ALA A 218 18.75 9.17 -12.02
C ALA A 218 17.30 9.61 -11.70
N LEU A 219 17.15 10.81 -11.14
CA LEU A 219 15.84 11.40 -10.86
C LEU A 219 15.00 11.59 -12.12
N GLU A 220 15.58 12.13 -13.19
CA GLU A 220 14.85 12.33 -14.44
C GLU A 220 14.48 10.98 -15.10
N THR A 221 15.33 9.97 -14.96
CA THR A 221 15.00 8.60 -15.39
C THR A 221 13.77 8.07 -14.65
N CYS A 222 13.72 8.19 -13.31
CA CYS A 222 12.56 7.79 -12.52
C CYS A 222 11.29 8.54 -12.94
N LYS A 223 11.38 9.86 -13.16
CA LYS A 223 10.27 10.68 -13.64
C LYS A 223 9.79 10.22 -15.02
N THR A 224 10.71 9.89 -15.92
CA THR A 224 10.38 9.42 -17.26
C THR A 224 9.65 8.08 -17.21
N ILE A 225 10.14 7.12 -16.41
CA ILE A 225 9.45 5.84 -16.17
C ILE A 225 8.01 6.09 -15.69
N LEU A 226 7.84 6.89 -14.65
CA LEU A 226 6.51 7.17 -14.10
C LEU A 226 5.61 7.92 -15.09
N ARG A 227 6.15 8.89 -15.83
CA ARG A 227 5.42 9.66 -16.83
C ARG A 227 4.85 8.77 -17.94
N GLU A 228 5.63 7.77 -18.38
CA GLU A 228 5.23 6.84 -19.44
C GLU A 228 4.35 5.70 -18.92
N ALA A 229 4.65 5.15 -17.75
CA ALA A 229 3.91 4.03 -17.18
C ALA A 229 2.52 4.41 -16.62
N LEU A 230 2.38 5.57 -15.97
CA LEU A 230 1.12 5.96 -15.31
C LEU A 230 -0.08 5.99 -16.27
N PRO A 231 -0.01 6.56 -17.49
CA PRO A 231 -1.12 6.53 -18.41
C PRO A 231 -1.55 5.10 -18.79
N ILE A 232 -0.58 4.20 -19.00
CA ILE A 232 -0.83 2.79 -19.32
C ILE A 232 -1.51 2.08 -18.14
N LEU A 233 -0.96 2.25 -16.93
CA LEU A 233 -1.52 1.65 -15.73
C LEU A 233 -2.96 2.12 -15.47
N LEU A 234 -3.22 3.41 -15.59
CA LEU A 234 -4.54 4.00 -15.38
C LEU A 234 -5.55 3.61 -16.46
N SER A 235 -5.12 3.51 -17.72
CA SER A 235 -6.03 3.20 -18.84
C SER A 235 -6.34 1.73 -18.99
N GLU A 236 -5.45 0.80 -18.56
CA GLU A 236 -5.60 -0.62 -18.88
C GLU A 236 -5.65 -1.55 -17.67
N PHE A 237 -4.99 -1.20 -16.58
CA PHE A 237 -4.79 -2.10 -15.46
C PHE A 237 -5.60 -1.73 -14.22
N LEU A 238 -5.48 -0.50 -13.75
CA LEU A 238 -6.10 -0.07 -12.50
C LEU A 238 -7.63 0.13 -12.65
N PRO A 239 -8.41 -0.07 -11.59
CA PRO A 239 -9.85 0.15 -11.61
C PRO A 239 -10.22 1.58 -12.01
N THR A 240 -11.26 1.74 -12.83
CA THR A 240 -11.76 3.05 -13.25
C THR A 240 -12.81 3.59 -12.30
N LYS A 241 -13.03 4.92 -12.34
CA LYS A 241 -14.12 5.56 -11.60
C LYS A 241 -15.50 5.02 -11.98
N GLU A 242 -15.66 4.55 -13.21
CA GLU A 242 -16.92 3.96 -13.70
C GLU A 242 -17.19 2.59 -13.08
N GLN A 243 -16.15 1.75 -12.94
CA GLN A 243 -16.26 0.48 -12.20
C GLN A 243 -16.64 0.71 -10.74
N LEU A 244 -16.13 1.79 -10.13
CA LEU A 244 -16.46 2.19 -8.77
C LEU A 244 -17.88 2.74 -8.59
N ARG A 245 -18.55 3.17 -9.68
CA ARG A 245 -19.90 3.74 -9.66
C ARG A 245 -21.00 2.77 -10.08
N ARG A 246 -20.67 1.65 -10.75
CA ARG A 246 -21.65 0.72 -11.36
C ARG A 246 -22.17 -0.36 -10.42
N ARG A 247 -21.78 -0.35 -9.18
CA ARG A 247 -22.28 -1.22 -8.13
C ARG A 247 -22.80 -0.38 -6.97
#